data_5755236aa1f68a9967f2ada83c3b2ecf
#
_entry.id   5755236aa1f68a9967f2ada83c3b2ecf
#
_cell.length_a   1.000
_cell.length_b   1.000
_cell.length_c   1.000
_cell.angle_alpha   90.00
_cell.angle_beta   90.00
_cell.angle_gamma   90.00
#
_symmetry.space_group_name_H-M   'P 1'
#
loop_
_entity.id
_entity.type
_entity.pdbx_description
1 polymer ?
#
loop_
_entity_poly.entity_id
_entity_poly.type
_entity_poly.pdbx_seq_one_letter_code
_entity_poly.pdbx_strand_id
1 'polypeptide(L)'
;MPSGPVPAGTFGVGAAVTKPACAEPPSNYPPLKVPGTVVKDIDGLEAGTNHGTAADKYVYPASVVNQWLEKPATQPKNKKIAFVTFDDGPTTKFTGEQLDNLKKAGARATFFMIPPQMRDVNKNMLSRSLKMGNALAIHSYSHDYKYLYHGSAVDKAKHIGCDWDWAMAQSRAILGSNYFSSAFRHPGGHMSWTNLSQADAALAKRGVGWIDWNAMSGDADAQRPTTVPGYLQMVKKSIKESNNPNVVVILNHDTYGKQMTAEAMPSILAWLKSQGYEFGVIA
;
A
#
# COMPACT_ATOMS: atom_id res chain seq x y z
N MET A 1 13.97 -3.81 19.77
CA MET A 1 13.46 -4.65 18.66
C MET A 1 12.20 -5.35 19.12
N PRO A 2 11.06 -5.12 18.56
CA PRO A 2 9.94 -6.02 18.68
C PRO A 2 9.78 -6.77 17.36
N SER A 3 10.49 -7.87 17.19
CA SER A 3 10.24 -8.86 16.15
C SER A 3 9.45 -10.01 16.77
N GLY A 4 8.13 -9.83 16.87
CA GLY A 4 7.22 -10.95 17.04
C GLY A 4 6.70 -11.34 15.67
N PRO A 5 6.61 -12.65 15.32
CA PRO A 5 5.98 -13.05 14.09
C PRO A 5 4.52 -12.58 14.10
N VAL A 6 4.12 -11.84 13.06
CA VAL A 6 2.72 -11.55 12.81
C VAL A 6 2.02 -12.90 12.68
N PRO A 7 0.94 -13.19 13.44
CA PRO A 7 0.24 -14.45 13.28
C PRO A 7 -0.24 -14.52 11.83
N ALA A 8 0.12 -15.60 11.15
CA ALA A 8 -0.36 -15.89 9.81
C ALA A 8 -1.90 -15.80 9.85
N GLY A 9 -2.45 -14.84 9.13
CA GLY A 9 -3.90 -14.70 8.99
C GLY A 9 -4.51 -16.00 8.48
N THR A 10 -5.81 -16.05 8.33
CA THR A 10 -6.63 -17.21 7.89
C THR A 10 -6.16 -17.93 6.62
N PHE A 11 -5.11 -17.44 5.97
CA PHE A 11 -4.47 -18.02 4.79
C PHE A 11 -3.17 -18.69 5.21
N GLY A 12 -3.18 -20.01 5.36
CA GLY A 12 -1.96 -20.80 5.64
C GLY A 12 -0.92 -20.64 4.52
N VAL A 13 0.36 -20.54 4.88
CA VAL A 13 1.47 -20.57 3.92
C VAL A 13 1.41 -21.89 3.12
N GLY A 14 1.52 -21.81 1.79
CA GLY A 14 1.43 -22.96 0.90
C GLY A 14 0.02 -23.49 0.63
N ALA A 15 -1.03 -22.86 1.16
CA ALA A 15 -2.40 -23.29 0.92
C ALA A 15 -2.88 -23.00 -0.51
N ALA A 16 -3.84 -23.79 -0.99
CA ALA A 16 -4.52 -23.52 -2.26
C ALA A 16 -5.22 -22.15 -2.22
N VAL A 17 -5.18 -21.43 -3.33
CA VAL A 17 -5.85 -20.14 -3.48
C VAL A 17 -7.30 -20.39 -3.87
N THR A 18 -8.20 -20.35 -2.91
CA THR A 18 -9.63 -20.60 -3.07
C THR A 18 -10.43 -19.30 -2.93
N LYS A 19 -11.71 -19.38 -3.32
CA LYS A 19 -12.65 -18.28 -3.07
C LYS A 19 -12.85 -18.11 -1.58
N PRO A 20 -12.87 -16.86 -1.06
CA PRO A 20 -13.19 -16.60 0.34
C PRO A 20 -14.64 -16.97 0.65
N ALA A 21 -14.95 -17.10 1.94
CA ALA A 21 -16.30 -17.43 2.43
C ALA A 21 -17.33 -16.32 2.17
N CYS A 22 -16.89 -15.11 1.87
CA CYS A 22 -17.77 -14.02 1.46
C CYS A 22 -18.48 -14.35 0.13
N ALA A 23 -19.66 -13.77 -0.07
CA ALA A 23 -20.31 -13.79 -1.38
C ALA A 23 -19.36 -13.27 -2.47
N GLU A 24 -19.62 -13.66 -3.72
CA GLU A 24 -18.87 -13.12 -4.86
C GLU A 24 -18.96 -11.59 -4.91
N PRO A 25 -17.92 -10.91 -5.43
CA PRO A 25 -18.02 -9.49 -5.70
C PRO A 25 -19.26 -9.19 -6.54
N PRO A 26 -19.98 -8.10 -6.27
CA PRO A 26 -21.10 -7.69 -7.10
C PRO A 26 -20.73 -7.61 -8.59
N SER A 27 -21.69 -7.85 -9.48
CA SER A 27 -21.46 -8.00 -10.94
C SER A 27 -20.88 -6.74 -11.62
N ASN A 28 -20.95 -5.59 -10.99
CA ASN A 28 -20.33 -4.36 -11.48
C ASN A 28 -18.81 -4.27 -11.22
N TYR A 29 -18.25 -5.23 -10.47
CA TYR A 29 -16.79 -5.33 -10.27
C TYR A 29 -16.18 -6.44 -11.12
N PRO A 30 -14.86 -6.37 -11.38
CA PRO A 30 -14.18 -7.46 -12.04
C PRO A 30 -14.40 -8.79 -11.29
N PRO A 31 -14.71 -9.90 -11.99
CA PRO A 31 -14.96 -11.17 -11.32
C PRO A 31 -13.70 -11.68 -10.63
N LEU A 32 -13.85 -12.31 -9.47
CA LEU A 32 -12.76 -12.93 -8.74
C LEU A 32 -12.22 -14.13 -9.53
N LYS A 33 -10.92 -14.12 -9.85
CA LYS A 33 -10.25 -15.18 -10.61
C LYS A 33 -9.22 -15.89 -9.71
N VAL A 34 -9.63 -17.01 -9.14
CA VAL A 34 -8.78 -17.85 -8.27
C VAL A 34 -8.74 -19.28 -8.79
N PRO A 35 -7.57 -19.94 -8.80
CA PRO A 35 -7.42 -21.23 -9.48
C PRO A 35 -7.92 -22.45 -8.67
N GLY A 36 -8.19 -22.31 -7.38
CA GLY A 36 -8.54 -23.44 -6.51
C GLY A 36 -7.37 -24.36 -6.14
N THR A 37 -6.15 -24.00 -6.54
CA THR A 37 -4.92 -24.78 -6.34
C THR A 37 -3.82 -23.94 -5.72
N VAL A 38 -2.72 -24.58 -5.32
CA VAL A 38 -1.51 -23.86 -4.90
C VAL A 38 -0.91 -23.14 -6.11
N VAL A 39 -0.60 -21.86 -5.92
CA VAL A 39 0.05 -21.00 -6.92
C VAL A 39 1.50 -20.82 -6.52
N LYS A 40 2.42 -21.08 -7.45
CA LYS A 40 3.85 -20.80 -7.22
C LYS A 40 4.06 -19.31 -7.01
N ASP A 41 4.84 -18.98 -5.99
CA ASP A 41 5.21 -17.59 -5.70
C ASP A 41 6.02 -16.99 -6.85
N ILE A 42 5.77 -15.72 -7.14
CA ILE A 42 6.61 -14.97 -8.06
C ILE A 42 8.01 -14.80 -7.47
N ASP A 43 8.97 -14.68 -8.35
CA ASP A 43 10.36 -14.52 -7.97
C ASP A 43 10.56 -13.18 -7.21
N GLY A 44 11.23 -13.27 -6.07
CA GLY A 44 11.46 -12.14 -5.17
C GLY A 44 10.47 -12.00 -4.02
N LEU A 45 9.38 -12.79 -3.98
CA LEU A 45 8.46 -12.79 -2.82
C LEU A 45 9.05 -13.59 -1.66
N GLU A 46 9.05 -13.02 -0.48
CA GLU A 46 9.30 -13.73 0.78
C GLU A 46 7.99 -14.31 1.32
N ALA A 47 8.00 -15.60 1.64
CA ALA A 47 6.79 -16.31 2.05
C ALA A 47 6.18 -15.73 3.33
N GLY A 48 4.88 -15.50 3.32
CA GLY A 48 4.12 -14.93 4.44
C GLY A 48 4.20 -13.41 4.55
N THR A 49 4.76 -12.74 3.54
CA THR A 49 4.95 -11.29 3.53
C THR A 49 4.37 -10.64 2.27
N ASN A 50 4.43 -9.30 2.22
CA ASN A 50 4.11 -8.49 1.03
C ASN A 50 5.38 -7.92 0.36
N HIS A 51 6.56 -8.40 0.70
CA HIS A 51 7.86 -7.91 0.24
C HIS A 51 8.83 -9.06 -0.05
N GLY A 52 10.02 -8.73 -0.44
CA GLY A 52 11.12 -9.68 -0.59
C GLY A 52 12.25 -9.38 0.40
N THR A 53 13.19 -10.31 0.55
CA THR A 53 14.34 -10.21 1.48
C THR A 53 15.20 -8.96 1.29
N ALA A 54 15.16 -8.35 0.10
CA ALA A 54 15.83 -7.07 -0.16
C ALA A 54 15.27 -5.90 0.67
N ALA A 55 14.07 -6.06 1.24
CA ALA A 55 13.40 -5.05 2.07
C ALA A 55 13.67 -5.22 3.57
N ASP A 56 14.12 -6.38 4.08
CA ASP A 56 14.11 -6.77 5.50
C ASP A 56 14.64 -5.71 6.47
N LYS A 57 15.69 -5.00 6.07
CA LYS A 57 16.30 -3.94 6.90
C LYS A 57 15.46 -2.65 6.95
N TYR A 58 14.43 -2.55 6.14
CA TYR A 58 13.67 -1.33 5.87
C TYR A 58 12.17 -1.50 6.07
N VAL A 59 11.76 -2.69 6.51
CA VAL A 59 10.35 -3.05 6.74
C VAL A 59 9.88 -2.55 8.11
N TYR A 60 8.70 -1.94 8.11
CA TYR A 60 8.02 -1.50 9.32
C TYR A 60 6.56 -1.95 9.28
N PRO A 61 6.05 -2.58 10.37
CA PRO A 61 4.64 -2.96 10.46
C PRO A 61 3.71 -1.74 10.32
N ALA A 62 2.62 -1.89 9.57
CA ALA A 62 1.63 -0.82 9.38
C ALA A 62 1.13 -0.24 10.71
N SER A 63 0.89 -1.10 11.72
CA SER A 63 0.47 -0.68 13.06
C SER A 63 1.48 0.22 13.78
N VAL A 64 2.77 -0.06 13.61
CA VAL A 64 3.85 0.76 14.19
C VAL A 64 3.92 2.11 13.49
N VAL A 65 3.86 2.13 12.16
CA VAL A 65 3.90 3.37 11.38
C VAL A 65 2.66 4.21 11.69
N ASN A 66 1.47 3.60 11.76
CA ASN A 66 0.24 4.32 12.12
C ASN A 66 0.31 4.92 13.54
N GLN A 67 0.86 4.18 14.51
CA GLN A 67 1.10 4.71 15.85
C GLN A 67 2.00 5.97 15.82
N TRP A 68 3.01 5.99 14.96
CA TRP A 68 3.87 7.16 14.79
C TRP A 68 3.15 8.36 14.16
N LEU A 69 2.18 8.12 13.28
CA LEU A 69 1.34 9.18 12.71
C LEU A 69 0.37 9.74 13.74
N GLU A 70 -0.30 8.87 14.52
CA GLU A 70 -1.26 9.28 15.55
C GLU A 70 -0.61 9.92 16.77
N LYS A 71 0.61 9.46 17.13
CA LYS A 71 1.36 9.89 18.32
C LYS A 71 2.78 10.29 17.94
N PRO A 72 3.00 11.48 17.35
CA PRO A 72 4.33 11.91 16.87
C PRO A 72 5.44 11.86 17.93
N ALA A 73 5.10 11.98 19.21
CA ALA A 73 6.07 11.83 20.31
C ALA A 73 6.70 10.44 20.42
N THR A 74 6.09 9.41 19.80
CA THR A 74 6.60 8.02 19.78
C THR A 74 7.53 7.75 18.60
N GLN A 75 7.69 8.69 17.68
CA GLN A 75 8.60 8.55 16.53
C GLN A 75 10.06 8.40 16.96
N PRO A 76 10.89 7.71 16.17
CA PRO A 76 12.32 7.60 16.44
C PRO A 76 12.97 8.97 16.46
N LYS A 77 13.73 9.29 17.55
CA LYS A 77 14.35 10.61 17.73
C LYS A 77 15.62 10.83 16.91
N ASN A 78 16.34 9.75 16.62
CA ASN A 78 17.67 9.79 15.99
C ASN A 78 17.66 9.35 14.53
N LYS A 79 16.49 9.22 13.92
CA LYS A 79 16.32 8.68 12.59
C LYS A 79 15.13 9.35 11.91
N LYS A 80 15.31 9.76 10.66
CA LYS A 80 14.22 10.23 9.79
C LYS A 80 13.88 9.15 8.78
N ILE A 81 12.60 8.81 8.68
CA ILE A 81 12.11 7.75 7.78
C ILE A 81 11.02 8.32 6.88
N ALA A 82 11.20 8.17 5.58
CA ALA A 82 10.19 8.47 4.59
C ALA A 82 9.62 7.17 4.00
N PHE A 83 8.34 7.00 4.12
CA PHE A 83 7.56 5.99 3.42
C PHE A 83 6.94 6.65 2.19
N VAL A 84 7.57 6.46 1.05
CA VAL A 84 6.97 6.86 -0.24
C VAL A 84 5.92 5.81 -0.58
N THR A 85 4.68 6.24 -0.80
CA THR A 85 3.58 5.32 -1.10
C THR A 85 2.87 5.70 -2.39
N PHE A 86 2.41 4.70 -3.11
CA PHE A 86 1.65 4.84 -4.35
C PHE A 86 0.36 4.06 -4.25
N ASP A 87 -0.76 4.71 -4.51
CA ASP A 87 -2.08 4.13 -4.49
C ASP A 87 -2.64 3.94 -5.92
N ASP A 88 -3.68 3.13 -6.05
CA ASP A 88 -4.48 2.90 -7.27
C ASP A 88 -3.77 2.15 -8.40
N GLY A 89 -2.53 1.75 -8.23
CA GLY A 89 -1.83 0.89 -9.18
C GLY A 89 -2.20 -0.61 -9.05
N PRO A 90 -1.50 -1.48 -9.79
CA PRO A 90 -0.41 -1.16 -10.71
C PRO A 90 -0.89 -0.80 -12.12
N THR A 91 -0.09 -0.01 -12.81
CA THR A 91 -0.22 0.18 -14.25
C THR A 91 1.11 -0.13 -14.95
N THR A 92 1.07 -0.64 -16.16
CA THR A 92 2.30 -1.01 -16.88
C THR A 92 3.23 0.20 -17.04
N LYS A 93 2.67 1.36 -17.39
CA LYS A 93 3.46 2.57 -17.64
C LYS A 93 3.90 3.22 -16.34
N PHE A 94 2.97 3.70 -15.53
CA PHE A 94 3.31 4.59 -14.41
C PHE A 94 3.99 3.87 -13.25
N THR A 95 3.56 2.66 -12.92
CA THR A 95 4.29 1.84 -11.93
C THR A 95 5.69 1.51 -12.43
N GLY A 96 5.84 1.18 -13.73
CA GLY A 96 7.15 0.95 -14.34
C GLY A 96 8.08 2.16 -14.24
N GLU A 97 7.59 3.37 -14.55
CA GLU A 97 8.35 4.63 -14.43
C GLU A 97 8.75 4.91 -12.97
N GLN A 98 7.83 4.65 -12.00
CA GLN A 98 8.16 4.81 -10.58
C GLN A 98 9.24 3.84 -10.13
N LEU A 99 9.21 2.58 -10.58
CA LEU A 99 10.29 1.62 -10.31
C LEU A 99 11.64 2.09 -10.86
N ASP A 100 11.65 2.71 -12.05
CA ASP A 100 12.88 3.28 -12.61
C ASP A 100 13.38 4.46 -11.78
N ASN A 101 12.50 5.35 -11.34
CA ASN A 101 12.84 6.49 -10.49
C ASN A 101 13.41 6.03 -9.14
N LEU A 102 12.75 5.07 -8.49
CA LEU A 102 13.20 4.49 -7.21
C LEU A 102 14.57 3.83 -7.36
N LYS A 103 14.79 3.06 -8.45
CA LYS A 103 16.07 2.41 -8.73
C LYS A 103 17.19 3.45 -8.88
N LYS A 104 16.98 4.47 -9.71
CA LYS A 104 17.96 5.55 -9.93
C LYS A 104 18.31 6.29 -8.65
N ALA A 105 17.32 6.51 -7.79
CA ALA A 105 17.52 7.17 -6.52
C ALA A 105 18.07 6.24 -5.42
N GLY A 106 18.15 4.92 -5.61
CA GLY A 106 18.43 3.97 -4.52
C GLY A 106 17.40 4.07 -3.40
N ALA A 107 16.15 4.35 -3.75
CA ALA A 107 15.01 4.49 -2.86
C ALA A 107 14.09 3.27 -2.97
N ARG A 108 13.15 3.16 -2.06
CA ARG A 108 12.10 2.14 -2.04
C ARG A 108 10.77 2.73 -1.65
N ALA A 109 9.68 1.99 -1.94
CA ALA A 109 8.32 2.46 -1.72
C ALA A 109 7.39 1.30 -1.34
N THR A 110 6.21 1.63 -0.85
CA THR A 110 5.08 0.71 -0.70
C THR A 110 4.02 1.06 -1.75
N PHE A 111 3.63 0.06 -2.53
CA PHE A 111 2.57 0.19 -3.53
C PHE A 111 1.29 -0.41 -2.96
N PHE A 112 0.28 0.42 -2.70
CA PHE A 112 -1.06 0.00 -2.31
C PHE A 112 -1.88 -0.27 -3.57
N MET A 113 -1.95 -1.54 -3.94
CA MET A 113 -2.47 -1.99 -5.22
C MET A 113 -3.94 -2.36 -5.16
N ILE A 114 -4.63 -2.17 -6.28
CA ILE A 114 -5.97 -2.71 -6.57
C ILE A 114 -5.78 -4.04 -7.29
N PRO A 115 -5.97 -5.21 -6.64
CA PRO A 115 -5.56 -6.50 -7.17
C PRO A 115 -6.15 -6.89 -8.54
N PRO A 116 -7.38 -6.52 -8.91
CA PRO A 116 -7.86 -6.70 -10.27
C PRO A 116 -6.92 -6.13 -11.36
N GLN A 117 -6.27 -5.01 -11.11
CA GLN A 117 -5.35 -4.36 -12.06
C GLN A 117 -4.01 -5.12 -12.21
N MET A 118 -3.63 -5.93 -11.22
CA MET A 118 -2.41 -6.77 -11.33
C MET A 118 -2.50 -7.78 -12.47
N ARG A 119 -3.71 -8.11 -12.97
CA ARG A 119 -3.91 -9.06 -14.07
C ARG A 119 -3.43 -8.51 -15.42
N ASP A 120 -3.45 -7.19 -15.54
CA ASP A 120 -3.16 -6.50 -16.80
C ASP A 120 -1.70 -6.07 -16.92
N VAL A 121 -0.90 -6.33 -15.87
CA VAL A 121 0.52 -6.00 -15.86
C VAL A 121 1.39 -7.26 -15.94
N ASN A 122 2.59 -7.08 -16.48
CA ASN A 122 3.56 -8.16 -16.54
C ASN A 122 4.04 -8.55 -15.13
N LYS A 123 3.91 -9.83 -14.78
CA LYS A 123 4.39 -10.37 -13.48
C LYS A 123 5.88 -10.07 -13.22
N ASN A 124 6.70 -9.95 -14.27
CA ASN A 124 8.11 -9.56 -14.13
C ASN A 124 8.27 -8.17 -13.52
N MET A 125 7.32 -7.25 -13.75
CA MET A 125 7.35 -5.93 -13.14
C MET A 125 7.10 -6.02 -11.63
N LEU A 126 6.15 -6.85 -11.20
CA LEU A 126 5.85 -7.09 -9.79
C LEU A 126 7.04 -7.79 -9.09
N SER A 127 7.61 -8.81 -9.73
CA SER A 127 8.83 -9.49 -9.28
C SER A 127 10.01 -8.51 -9.17
N ARG A 128 10.20 -7.64 -10.17
CA ARG A 128 11.21 -6.58 -10.13
C ARG A 128 11.00 -5.65 -8.93
N SER A 129 9.75 -5.26 -8.66
CA SER A 129 9.42 -4.41 -7.51
C SER A 129 9.88 -5.04 -6.20
N LEU A 130 9.55 -6.31 -5.96
CA LEU A 130 9.96 -7.05 -4.76
C LEU A 130 11.48 -7.15 -4.63
N LYS A 131 12.18 -7.50 -5.71
CA LYS A 131 13.65 -7.60 -5.75
C LYS A 131 14.37 -6.27 -5.51
N MET A 132 13.71 -5.17 -5.76
CA MET A 132 14.22 -3.82 -5.46
C MET A 132 14.02 -3.41 -4.00
N GLY A 133 13.38 -4.25 -3.18
CA GLY A 133 13.08 -3.95 -1.78
C GLY A 133 11.84 -3.08 -1.58
N ASN A 134 10.92 -3.08 -2.53
CA ASN A 134 9.60 -2.47 -2.35
C ASN A 134 8.64 -3.46 -1.70
N ALA A 135 7.53 -2.94 -1.14
CA ALA A 135 6.41 -3.73 -0.65
C ALA A 135 5.17 -3.53 -1.55
N LEU A 136 4.41 -4.61 -1.73
CA LEU A 136 3.16 -4.65 -2.49
C LEU A 136 2.02 -4.86 -1.49
N ALA A 137 1.33 -3.79 -1.12
CA ALA A 137 0.24 -3.79 -0.14
C ALA A 137 -1.14 -3.74 -0.83
N ILE A 138 -2.21 -3.74 -0.04
CA ILE A 138 -3.59 -3.82 -0.55
C ILE A 138 -4.29 -2.46 -0.42
N HIS A 139 -4.94 -2.03 -1.53
CA HIS A 139 -5.78 -0.83 -1.61
C HIS A 139 -7.22 -1.15 -2.02
N SER A 140 -7.87 -2.12 -1.35
CA SER A 140 -9.19 -2.58 -1.73
C SER A 140 -9.23 -3.43 -3.02
N TYR A 141 -10.29 -4.20 -3.18
CA TYR A 141 -10.61 -4.92 -4.41
C TYR A 141 -11.49 -4.08 -5.34
N SER A 142 -12.54 -3.49 -4.77
CA SER A 142 -13.57 -2.75 -5.50
C SER A 142 -13.19 -1.29 -5.74
N HIS A 143 -12.47 -0.67 -4.83
CA HIS A 143 -12.21 0.76 -4.74
C HIS A 143 -13.50 1.60 -4.86
N ASP A 144 -14.61 1.08 -4.37
CA ASP A 144 -15.92 1.71 -4.45
C ASP A 144 -16.33 2.30 -3.11
N TYR A 145 -16.27 3.63 -2.99
CA TYR A 145 -16.63 4.36 -1.78
C TYR A 145 -18.05 4.08 -1.30
N LYS A 146 -19.00 3.93 -2.25
CA LYS A 146 -20.39 3.65 -1.91
C LYS A 146 -20.54 2.26 -1.32
N TYR A 147 -19.88 1.26 -1.90
CA TYR A 147 -19.90 -0.10 -1.36
C TYR A 147 -19.21 -0.16 0.01
N LEU A 148 -18.00 0.39 0.11
CA LEU A 148 -17.17 0.24 1.31
C LEU A 148 -17.72 1.01 2.52
N TYR A 149 -18.23 2.23 2.31
CA TYR A 149 -18.47 3.18 3.40
C TYR A 149 -19.92 3.61 3.59
N HIS A 150 -20.86 3.09 2.80
CA HIS A 150 -22.28 3.33 3.01
C HIS A 150 -22.87 2.32 4.00
N GLY A 151 -23.89 2.77 4.77
CA GLY A 151 -24.60 1.93 5.73
C GLY A 151 -24.10 2.08 7.16
N SER A 152 -24.51 1.14 8.00
CA SER A 152 -24.15 1.08 9.43
C SER A 152 -22.68 0.70 9.63
N ALA A 153 -22.17 0.82 10.86
CA ALA A 153 -20.82 0.34 11.20
C ALA A 153 -20.66 -1.18 10.96
N VAL A 154 -21.74 -1.95 11.13
CA VAL A 154 -21.77 -3.40 10.85
C VAL A 154 -21.67 -3.66 9.35
N ASP A 155 -22.41 -2.90 8.52
CA ASP A 155 -22.35 -3.03 7.07
C ASP A 155 -20.96 -2.70 6.54
N LYS A 156 -20.35 -1.60 7.00
CA LYS A 156 -18.99 -1.20 6.65
C LYS A 156 -17.97 -2.28 7.03
N ALA A 157 -18.08 -2.85 8.24
CA ALA A 157 -17.19 -3.93 8.67
C ALA A 157 -17.32 -5.18 7.80
N LYS A 158 -18.53 -5.55 7.40
CA LYS A 158 -18.77 -6.65 6.46
C LYS A 158 -18.21 -6.35 5.08
N HIS A 159 -18.51 -5.17 4.53
CA HIS A 159 -18.08 -4.79 3.18
C HIS A 159 -16.56 -4.70 3.08
N ILE A 160 -15.90 -3.99 4.00
CA ILE A 160 -14.45 -3.83 4.01
C ILE A 160 -13.76 -5.18 4.26
N GLY A 161 -14.30 -6.01 5.17
CA GLY A 161 -13.77 -7.34 5.42
C GLY A 161 -13.84 -8.24 4.18
N CYS A 162 -14.97 -8.28 3.48
CA CYS A 162 -15.13 -9.08 2.27
C CYS A 162 -14.29 -8.52 1.10
N ASP A 163 -14.23 -7.23 0.95
CA ASP A 163 -13.41 -6.55 -0.06
C ASP A 163 -11.92 -6.90 0.11
N TRP A 164 -11.43 -6.89 1.36
CA TRP A 164 -10.08 -7.33 1.67
C TRP A 164 -9.87 -8.83 1.39
N ASP A 165 -10.83 -9.69 1.72
CA ASP A 165 -10.75 -11.14 1.46
C ASP A 165 -10.67 -11.41 -0.05
N TRP A 166 -11.44 -10.70 -0.89
CA TRP A 166 -11.35 -10.78 -2.35
C TRP A 166 -10.01 -10.25 -2.86
N ALA A 167 -9.56 -9.12 -2.33
CA ALA A 167 -8.28 -8.53 -2.70
C ALA A 167 -7.12 -9.47 -2.40
N MET A 168 -7.11 -10.09 -1.23
CA MET A 168 -6.09 -11.05 -0.83
C MET A 168 -6.12 -12.31 -1.70
N ALA A 169 -7.31 -12.89 -1.93
CA ALA A 169 -7.44 -14.08 -2.78
C ALA A 169 -6.96 -13.81 -4.23
N GLN A 170 -7.33 -12.65 -4.80
CA GLN A 170 -6.85 -12.26 -6.14
C GLN A 170 -5.35 -12.00 -6.17
N SER A 171 -4.78 -11.35 -5.15
CA SER A 171 -3.35 -11.12 -5.05
C SER A 171 -2.58 -12.44 -4.99
N ARG A 172 -3.03 -13.38 -4.18
CA ARG A 172 -2.42 -14.73 -4.09
C ARG A 172 -2.52 -15.52 -5.38
N ALA A 173 -3.60 -15.36 -6.14
CA ALA A 173 -3.73 -15.99 -7.47
C ALA A 173 -2.71 -15.47 -8.49
N ILE A 174 -2.11 -14.30 -8.24
CA ILE A 174 -1.14 -13.66 -9.14
C ILE A 174 0.27 -13.74 -8.59
N LEU A 175 0.46 -13.39 -7.31
CA LEU A 175 1.76 -13.27 -6.67
C LEU A 175 2.27 -14.59 -6.07
N GLY A 176 1.37 -15.52 -5.77
CA GLY A 176 1.70 -16.82 -5.19
C GLY A 176 0.96 -17.09 -3.88
N SER A 177 0.82 -18.37 -3.56
CA SER A 177 0.05 -18.83 -2.39
C SER A 177 0.60 -18.36 -1.05
N ASN A 178 1.89 -17.99 -1.01
CA ASN A 178 2.52 -17.50 0.21
C ASN A 178 2.46 -15.98 0.37
N TYR A 179 1.89 -15.24 -0.56
CA TYR A 179 1.71 -13.80 -0.41
C TYR A 179 0.74 -13.49 0.74
N PHE A 180 1.14 -12.54 1.58
CA PHE A 180 0.28 -11.96 2.62
C PHE A 180 0.64 -10.48 2.83
N SER A 181 -0.37 -9.60 2.87
CA SER A 181 -0.18 -8.21 3.25
C SER A 181 -0.86 -7.95 4.59
N SER A 182 -0.08 -7.55 5.59
CA SER A 182 -0.63 -7.03 6.86
C SER A 182 -0.97 -5.55 6.78
N ALA A 183 -0.63 -4.87 5.66
CA ALA A 183 -0.88 -3.47 5.42
C ALA A 183 -2.06 -3.26 4.46
N PHE A 184 -3.00 -2.42 4.88
CA PHE A 184 -4.16 -1.99 4.11
C PHE A 184 -4.25 -0.47 4.09
N ARG A 185 -4.61 0.11 2.97
CA ARG A 185 -5.00 1.53 2.92
C ARG A 185 -6.44 1.64 2.47
N HIS A 186 -7.24 2.35 3.25
CA HIS A 186 -8.62 2.64 2.91
C HIS A 186 -8.69 3.56 1.68
N PRO A 187 -9.47 3.22 0.64
CA PRO A 187 -9.78 4.16 -0.43
C PRO A 187 -10.28 5.51 0.10
N GLY A 188 -9.60 6.60 -0.31
CA GLY A 188 -9.86 7.94 0.20
C GLY A 188 -9.28 8.25 1.58
N GLY A 189 -8.58 7.30 2.21
CA GLY A 189 -8.01 7.41 3.55
C GLY A 189 -9.01 7.11 4.68
N HIS A 190 -8.56 6.40 5.72
CA HIS A 190 -9.37 6.14 6.92
C HIS A 190 -9.90 7.42 7.55
N MET A 191 -9.08 8.48 7.55
CA MET A 191 -9.40 9.80 8.13
C MET A 191 -10.61 10.49 7.46
N SER A 192 -10.99 10.07 6.26
CA SER A 192 -12.12 10.66 5.52
C SER A 192 -13.48 10.06 5.87
N TRP A 193 -13.50 8.98 6.64
CA TRP A 193 -14.68 8.20 6.93
C TRP A 193 -14.97 8.10 8.43
N THR A 194 -16.24 7.92 8.78
CA THR A 194 -16.70 7.80 10.18
C THR A 194 -17.20 6.39 10.47
N ASN A 195 -17.23 6.03 11.76
CA ASN A 195 -17.78 4.75 12.25
C ASN A 195 -17.05 3.53 11.65
N LEU A 196 -15.72 3.57 11.59
CA LEU A 196 -14.90 2.47 11.08
C LEU A 196 -14.36 1.51 12.15
N SER A 197 -14.58 1.76 13.44
CA SER A 197 -14.01 0.93 14.53
C SER A 197 -14.33 -0.56 14.40
N GLN A 198 -15.51 -0.92 13.90
CA GLN A 198 -15.86 -2.32 13.64
C GLN A 198 -15.16 -2.88 12.40
N ALA A 199 -14.94 -2.05 11.37
CA ALA A 199 -14.16 -2.42 10.20
C ALA A 199 -12.69 -2.62 10.57
N ASP A 200 -12.12 -1.74 11.41
CA ASP A 200 -10.76 -1.88 11.94
C ASP A 200 -10.61 -3.19 12.73
N ALA A 201 -11.59 -3.51 13.57
CA ALA A 201 -11.62 -4.78 14.30
C ALA A 201 -11.74 -6.00 13.35
N ALA A 202 -12.47 -5.87 12.24
CA ALA A 202 -12.60 -6.93 11.23
C ALA A 202 -11.27 -7.14 10.46
N LEU A 203 -10.55 -6.08 10.16
CA LEU A 203 -9.20 -6.13 9.58
C LEU A 203 -8.19 -6.71 10.57
N ALA A 204 -8.22 -6.26 11.83
CA ALA A 204 -7.33 -6.75 12.88
C ALA A 204 -7.48 -8.26 13.14
N LYS A 205 -8.71 -8.81 13.09
CA LYS A 205 -8.96 -10.26 13.15
C LYS A 205 -8.29 -11.05 12.01
N ARG A 206 -7.97 -10.39 10.90
CA ARG A 206 -7.26 -10.93 9.75
C ARG A 206 -5.74 -10.71 9.83
N GLY A 207 -5.26 -10.11 10.92
CA GLY A 207 -3.84 -9.73 11.07
C GLY A 207 -3.45 -8.51 10.24
N VAL A 208 -4.41 -7.63 9.94
CA VAL A 208 -4.22 -6.47 9.04
C VAL A 208 -4.37 -5.18 9.81
N GLY A 209 -3.39 -4.29 9.63
CA GLY A 209 -3.45 -2.91 10.07
C GLY A 209 -3.70 -1.97 8.89
N TRP A 210 -4.36 -0.84 9.15
CA TRP A 210 -4.52 0.21 8.15
C TRP A 210 -3.50 1.32 8.36
N ILE A 211 -3.25 2.11 7.31
CA ILE A 211 -2.30 3.22 7.32
C ILE A 211 -2.77 4.36 6.43
N ASP A 212 -2.81 5.56 6.99
CA ASP A 212 -3.01 6.81 6.27
C ASP A 212 -1.67 7.48 5.92
N TRP A 213 -1.65 8.77 5.75
CA TRP A 213 -0.49 9.58 5.41
C TRP A 213 -0.48 10.90 6.18
N ASN A 214 0.69 11.51 6.31
CA ASN A 214 0.86 12.84 6.88
C ASN A 214 1.57 13.82 5.93
N ALA A 215 1.84 13.37 4.71
CA ALA A 215 2.36 14.20 3.62
C ALA A 215 1.80 13.73 2.28
N MET A 216 1.80 14.58 1.26
CA MET A 216 1.29 14.24 -0.06
C MET A 216 1.91 15.10 -1.16
N SER A 217 1.92 14.58 -2.38
CA SER A 217 2.29 15.35 -3.58
C SER A 217 1.15 16.21 -4.13
N GLY A 218 -0.07 15.99 -3.66
CA GLY A 218 -1.27 16.69 -4.13
C GLY A 218 -1.75 16.23 -5.51
N ASP A 219 -1.29 15.09 -5.98
CA ASP A 219 -1.57 14.59 -7.34
C ASP A 219 -3.01 14.12 -7.55
N ALA A 220 -3.79 13.97 -6.48
CA ALA A 220 -5.22 13.65 -6.52
C ALA A 220 -6.10 14.83 -6.07
N ASP A 221 -5.52 15.97 -5.70
CA ASP A 221 -6.28 17.13 -5.26
C ASP A 221 -7.07 17.77 -6.41
N ALA A 222 -8.19 18.37 -6.08
CA ALA A 222 -8.98 19.14 -7.05
C ALA A 222 -8.17 20.30 -7.65
N GLN A 223 -7.28 20.90 -6.86
CA GLN A 223 -6.32 21.94 -7.28
C GLN A 223 -4.89 21.38 -7.30
N ARG A 224 -4.72 20.25 -8.00
CA ARG A 224 -3.41 19.61 -8.10
C ARG A 224 -2.37 20.53 -8.75
N PRO A 225 -1.10 20.42 -8.34
CA PRO A 225 -0.02 21.09 -9.03
C PRO A 225 0.06 20.69 -10.52
N THR A 226 0.49 21.62 -11.36
CA THR A 226 0.60 21.40 -12.82
C THR A 226 2.04 21.37 -13.32
N THR A 227 3.01 21.45 -12.41
CA THR A 227 4.44 21.48 -12.74
C THR A 227 5.24 20.62 -11.78
N VAL A 228 6.36 20.07 -12.22
CA VAL A 228 7.29 19.30 -11.37
C VAL A 228 7.71 20.06 -10.11
N PRO A 229 8.13 21.35 -10.19
CA PRO A 229 8.40 22.13 -8.98
C PRO A 229 7.20 22.26 -8.05
N GLY A 230 5.98 22.38 -8.60
CA GLY A 230 4.75 22.47 -7.82
C GLY A 230 4.50 21.23 -6.98
N TYR A 231 4.70 20.04 -7.54
CA TYR A 231 4.60 18.77 -6.81
C TYR A 231 5.61 18.70 -5.66
N LEU A 232 6.87 19.07 -5.91
CA LEU A 232 7.89 19.14 -4.87
C LEU A 232 7.52 20.15 -3.77
N GLN A 233 6.99 21.32 -4.13
CA GLN A 233 6.56 22.32 -3.15
C GLN A 233 5.37 21.83 -2.32
N MET A 234 4.44 21.06 -2.92
CA MET A 234 3.33 20.46 -2.18
C MET A 234 3.83 19.46 -1.13
N VAL A 235 4.76 18.57 -1.48
CA VAL A 235 5.40 17.66 -0.52
C VAL A 235 6.08 18.44 0.61
N LYS A 236 6.87 19.45 0.29
CA LYS A 236 7.54 20.29 1.30
C LYS A 236 6.54 20.99 2.21
N LYS A 237 5.48 21.56 1.64
CA LYS A 237 4.41 22.24 2.38
C LYS A 237 3.71 21.27 3.33
N SER A 238 3.28 20.11 2.86
CA SER A 238 2.56 19.12 3.68
C SER A 238 3.42 18.57 4.83
N ILE A 239 4.71 18.34 4.61
CA ILE A 239 5.65 17.95 5.67
C ILE A 239 5.81 19.06 6.70
N LYS A 240 5.92 20.32 6.27
CA LYS A 240 6.00 21.46 7.16
C LYS A 240 4.71 21.64 7.99
N GLU A 241 3.55 21.48 7.38
CA GLU A 241 2.24 21.56 8.04
C GLU A 241 2.05 20.43 9.07
N SER A 242 2.72 19.30 8.88
CA SER A 242 2.82 18.21 9.86
C SER A 242 3.95 18.39 10.89
N ASN A 243 4.46 19.61 11.06
CA ASN A 243 5.54 19.97 12.00
C ASN A 243 6.89 19.28 11.73
N ASN A 244 7.23 19.03 10.47
CA ASN A 244 8.50 18.40 10.05
C ASN A 244 8.84 17.14 10.85
N PRO A 245 7.98 16.12 10.85
CA PRO A 245 8.14 14.94 11.68
C PRO A 245 9.35 14.10 11.24
N ASN A 246 9.85 13.26 12.15
CA ASN A 246 10.89 12.28 11.82
C ASN A 246 10.35 11.12 10.96
N VAL A 247 9.05 10.90 10.96
CA VAL A 247 8.39 9.89 10.13
C VAL A 247 7.38 10.56 9.22
N VAL A 248 7.55 10.38 7.92
CA VAL A 248 6.61 10.84 6.90
C VAL A 248 6.11 9.66 6.07
N VAL A 249 4.79 9.61 5.89
CA VAL A 249 4.13 8.74 4.91
C VAL A 249 3.57 9.65 3.83
N ILE A 250 4.07 9.50 2.61
CA ILE A 250 3.79 10.42 1.50
C ILE A 250 2.85 9.76 0.51
N LEU A 251 1.63 10.31 0.38
CA LEU A 251 0.65 9.87 -0.60
C LEU A 251 1.01 10.33 -2.00
N ASN A 252 1.05 9.39 -2.91
CA ASN A 252 1.13 9.57 -4.36
C ASN A 252 0.28 8.49 -5.03
N HIS A 253 0.09 8.60 -6.34
CA HIS A 253 -0.60 7.58 -7.14
C HIS A 253 0.22 7.18 -8.36
N ASP A 254 0.14 5.91 -8.75
CA ASP A 254 0.81 5.35 -9.94
C ASP A 254 -0.18 4.79 -10.98
N THR A 255 -1.37 5.36 -10.99
CA THR A 255 -2.46 5.02 -11.91
C THR A 255 -2.52 5.95 -13.13
N TYR A 256 -3.49 5.73 -14.01
CA TYR A 256 -3.67 6.52 -15.23
C TYR A 256 -3.85 8.02 -14.93
N GLY A 257 -3.27 8.87 -15.79
CA GLY A 257 -3.29 10.32 -15.64
C GLY A 257 -2.28 10.89 -14.65
N LYS A 258 -1.38 10.06 -14.09
CA LYS A 258 -0.37 10.46 -13.10
C LYS A 258 1.04 10.64 -13.69
N GLN A 259 1.12 11.07 -14.95
CA GLN A 259 2.40 11.34 -15.64
C GLN A 259 3.27 12.33 -14.85
N MET A 260 2.68 13.43 -14.40
CA MET A 260 3.40 14.47 -13.66
C MET A 260 3.94 13.97 -12.31
N THR A 261 3.24 13.03 -11.66
CA THR A 261 3.73 12.37 -10.44
C THR A 261 5.03 11.62 -10.71
N ALA A 262 5.08 10.88 -11.85
CA ALA A 262 6.28 10.16 -12.25
C ALA A 262 7.44 11.11 -12.59
N GLU A 263 7.15 12.19 -13.29
CA GLU A 263 8.16 13.22 -13.65
C GLU A 263 8.70 13.98 -12.43
N ALA A 264 7.88 14.20 -11.40
CA ALA A 264 8.26 14.91 -10.18
C ALA A 264 9.03 14.02 -9.19
N MET A 265 8.86 12.71 -9.25
CA MET A 265 9.42 11.79 -8.25
C MET A 265 10.93 11.89 -8.07
N PRO A 266 11.78 12.03 -9.12
CA PRO A 266 13.22 12.21 -8.95
C PRO A 266 13.57 13.40 -8.04
N SER A 267 12.89 14.53 -8.22
CA SER A 267 13.12 15.75 -7.42
C SER A 267 12.65 15.56 -5.97
N ILE A 268 11.52 14.88 -5.75
CA ILE A 268 10.99 14.56 -4.42
C ILE A 268 11.96 13.65 -3.68
N LEU A 269 12.42 12.56 -4.30
CA LEU A 269 13.36 11.61 -3.70
C LEU A 269 14.70 12.27 -3.35
N ALA A 270 15.24 13.10 -4.26
CA ALA A 270 16.48 13.82 -4.04
C ALA A 270 16.35 14.79 -2.85
N TRP A 271 15.23 15.51 -2.76
CA TRP A 271 14.98 16.43 -1.65
C TRP A 271 14.84 15.69 -0.32
N LEU A 272 14.06 14.61 -0.26
CA LEU A 272 13.93 13.79 0.96
C LEU A 272 15.28 13.33 1.48
N LYS A 273 16.15 12.83 0.60
CA LYS A 273 17.53 12.46 0.96
C LYS A 273 18.33 13.64 1.52
N SER A 274 18.22 14.81 0.89
CA SER A 274 18.92 16.03 1.35
C SER A 274 18.46 16.49 2.73
N GLN A 275 17.23 16.11 3.15
CA GLN A 275 16.70 16.35 4.49
C GLN A 275 17.08 15.26 5.50
N GLY A 276 17.86 14.25 5.10
CA GLY A 276 18.30 13.15 5.94
C GLY A 276 17.29 12.03 6.15
N TYR A 277 16.25 11.94 5.29
CA TYR A 277 15.31 10.81 5.34
C TYR A 277 15.92 9.57 4.68
N GLU A 278 15.81 8.44 5.38
CA GLU A 278 15.97 7.10 4.84
C GLU A 278 14.63 6.57 4.34
N PHE A 279 14.65 5.66 3.36
CA PHE A 279 13.41 5.12 2.80
C PHE A 279 13.04 3.80 3.45
N GLY A 280 11.85 3.74 4.07
CA GLY A 280 11.22 2.55 4.61
C GLY A 280 10.11 2.01 3.72
N VAL A 281 9.69 0.77 3.98
CA VAL A 281 8.50 0.15 3.40
C VAL A 281 7.56 -0.35 4.50
N ILE A 282 6.27 -0.39 4.20
CA ILE A 282 5.19 -0.75 5.14
C ILE A 282 4.72 -2.17 4.83
N ALA A 283 4.71 -3.03 5.86
CA ALA A 283 4.28 -4.42 5.77
C ALA A 283 3.28 -4.78 6.86
#